data_beaad462cf6e7a36176021a7c23fd2af
#
_entry.id   beaad462cf6e7a36176021a7c23fd2af
#
_cell.length_a   1.000
_cell.length_b   1.000
_cell.length_c   1.000
_cell.angle_alpha   90.00
_cell.angle_beta   90.00
_cell.angle_gamma   90.00
#
_symmetry.space_group_name_H-M   'P 1'
#
loop_
_entity.id
_entity.type
_entity.pdbx_description
1 polymer ?
#
loop_
_entity_poly.entity_id
_entity_poly.type
_entity_poly.pdbx_seq_one_letter_code
_entity_poly.pdbx_strand_id
1 'polypeptide(L)'
;MNLLTDDISKLSFKVIKEEISKIDFKELYNSSDYEKIVSILTADKRKNVSSLGAKIIKDKEKLDNEKKRIRTMYDFDKSFGDYSVIAGVDEVGRGPLAGPIVSCAVILDLNAIDDDLILELNDSKKISEKKREELSIIIKEKALAYKIAYRTSKEIDEKGIGVCNNEIFLEACNSLKIKPELVLSDGYAVKGLE
;
A
#
# COMPACT_ATOMS: atom_id res chain seq x y z
N MET A 1 -7.48 -12.70 -31.36
CA MET A 1 -6.13 -13.16 -31.74
C MET A 1 -5.48 -13.74 -30.50
N ASN A 2 -4.80 -14.86 -30.60
CA ASN A 2 -4.20 -15.51 -29.45
C ASN A 2 -2.66 -15.48 -29.59
N LEU A 3 -1.99 -14.61 -28.85
CA LEU A 3 -0.52 -14.47 -28.86
C LEU A 3 0.24 -15.76 -28.52
N LEU A 4 -0.46 -16.72 -27.89
CA LEU A 4 0.13 -18.01 -27.50
C LEU A 4 0.14 -19.03 -28.63
N THR A 5 -0.71 -18.85 -29.66
CA THR A 5 -0.90 -19.82 -30.75
C THR A 5 -0.53 -19.27 -32.13
N ASP A 6 -0.53 -17.95 -32.30
CA ASP A 6 -0.28 -17.30 -33.57
C ASP A 6 1.23 -17.04 -33.79
N ASP A 7 1.68 -17.19 -35.02
CA ASP A 7 3.06 -16.85 -35.40
C ASP A 7 3.24 -15.33 -35.43
N ILE A 8 3.75 -14.77 -34.32
CA ILE A 8 3.94 -13.32 -34.17
C ILE A 8 4.92 -12.71 -35.17
N SER A 9 5.76 -13.55 -35.85
CA SER A 9 6.70 -13.07 -36.85
C SER A 9 6.00 -12.43 -38.06
N LYS A 10 4.75 -12.83 -38.35
CA LYS A 10 3.91 -12.30 -39.42
C LYS A 10 3.14 -11.04 -39.03
N LEU A 11 3.12 -10.67 -37.77
CA LEU A 11 2.35 -9.54 -37.24
C LEU A 11 3.19 -8.27 -37.24
N SER A 12 2.56 -7.13 -37.51
CA SER A 12 3.23 -5.85 -37.31
C SER A 12 3.43 -5.56 -35.81
N PHE A 13 4.46 -4.76 -35.46
CA PHE A 13 4.70 -4.34 -34.07
C PHE A 13 3.48 -3.64 -33.46
N LYS A 14 2.76 -2.83 -34.26
CA LYS A 14 1.56 -2.13 -33.80
C LYS A 14 0.51 -3.11 -33.28
N VAL A 15 0.25 -4.20 -34.06
CA VAL A 15 -0.72 -5.22 -33.70
C VAL A 15 -0.28 -5.97 -32.44
N ILE A 16 1.00 -6.38 -32.35
CA ILE A 16 1.54 -7.06 -31.16
C ILE A 16 1.39 -6.17 -29.92
N LYS A 17 1.76 -4.89 -30.01
CA LYS A 17 1.65 -3.96 -28.89
C LYS A 17 0.21 -3.75 -28.44
N GLU A 18 -0.73 -3.67 -29.38
CA GLU A 18 -2.16 -3.54 -29.10
C GLU A 18 -2.69 -4.78 -28.38
N GLU A 19 -2.35 -5.98 -28.82
CA GLU A 19 -2.79 -7.22 -28.17
C GLU A 19 -2.17 -7.37 -26.76
N ILE A 20 -0.90 -7.04 -26.59
CA ILE A 20 -0.23 -7.03 -25.28
C ILE A 20 -0.90 -6.03 -24.33
N SER A 21 -1.35 -4.88 -24.83
CA SER A 21 -2.02 -3.87 -23.98
C SER A 21 -3.39 -4.29 -23.44
N LYS A 22 -4.01 -5.34 -24.02
CA LYS A 22 -5.29 -5.91 -23.57
C LYS A 22 -5.13 -6.94 -22.45
N ILE A 23 -3.90 -7.39 -22.21
CA ILE A 23 -3.60 -8.41 -21.22
C ILE A 23 -3.38 -7.76 -19.85
N ASP A 24 -4.13 -8.19 -18.83
CA ASP A 24 -3.77 -7.91 -17.45
C ASP A 24 -2.67 -8.87 -17.00
N PHE A 25 -1.42 -8.38 -17.07
CA PHE A 25 -0.27 -9.18 -16.69
C PHE A 25 -0.22 -9.48 -15.19
N LYS A 26 -0.91 -8.73 -14.33
CA LYS A 26 -0.93 -9.00 -12.88
C LYS A 26 -1.58 -10.35 -12.59
N GLU A 27 -2.65 -10.69 -13.34
CA GLU A 27 -3.30 -11.98 -13.23
C GLU A 27 -2.47 -13.13 -13.82
N LEU A 28 -1.59 -12.83 -14.78
CA LEU A 28 -0.81 -13.83 -15.50
C LEU A 28 0.60 -14.07 -14.92
N TYR A 29 1.15 -13.19 -14.09
CA TYR A 29 2.58 -13.24 -13.70
C TYR A 29 3.06 -14.58 -13.13
N ASN A 30 2.19 -15.38 -12.56
CA ASN A 30 2.54 -16.69 -11.99
C ASN A 30 2.02 -17.85 -12.85
N SER A 31 1.66 -17.61 -14.12
CA SER A 31 1.13 -18.62 -15.04
C SER A 31 2.14 -19.06 -16.08
N SER A 32 1.96 -20.27 -16.64
CA SER A 32 2.74 -20.75 -17.78
C SER A 32 2.54 -19.88 -19.02
N ASP A 33 1.44 -19.16 -19.13
CA ASP A 33 1.14 -18.29 -20.26
C ASP A 33 1.98 -17.02 -20.23
N TYR A 34 2.27 -16.47 -19.04
CA TYR A 34 3.25 -15.39 -18.88
C TYR A 34 4.62 -15.80 -19.44
N GLU A 35 5.12 -16.97 -19.01
CA GLU A 35 6.44 -17.46 -19.45
C GLU A 35 6.50 -17.65 -20.96
N LYS A 36 5.45 -18.20 -21.57
CA LYS A 36 5.35 -18.36 -23.02
C LYS A 36 5.34 -17.03 -23.75
N ILE A 37 4.49 -16.07 -23.34
CA ILE A 37 4.40 -14.75 -23.96
C ILE A 37 5.75 -14.04 -23.90
N VAL A 38 6.39 -14.02 -22.74
CA VAL A 38 7.70 -13.37 -22.54
C VAL A 38 8.77 -14.04 -23.39
N SER A 39 8.82 -15.38 -23.41
CA SER A 39 9.77 -16.15 -24.24
C SER A 39 9.61 -15.82 -25.73
N ILE A 40 8.39 -15.83 -26.24
CA ILE A 40 8.08 -15.50 -27.64
C ILE A 40 8.51 -14.07 -27.98
N LEU A 41 8.19 -13.10 -27.13
CA LEU A 41 8.53 -11.69 -27.36
C LEU A 41 10.04 -11.44 -27.32
N THR A 42 10.74 -12.02 -26.33
CA THR A 42 12.19 -11.79 -26.15
C THR A 42 13.04 -12.49 -27.21
N ALA A 43 12.56 -13.61 -27.77
CA ALA A 43 13.21 -14.33 -28.85
C ALA A 43 13.02 -13.68 -30.23
N ASP A 44 12.13 -12.69 -30.37
CA ASP A 44 11.88 -12.03 -31.66
C ASP A 44 13.10 -11.24 -32.13
N LYS A 45 13.43 -11.38 -33.42
CA LYS A 45 14.59 -10.70 -34.04
C LYS A 45 14.41 -9.18 -34.13
N ARG A 46 13.18 -8.67 -34.05
CA ARG A 46 12.85 -7.23 -34.10
C ARG A 46 13.08 -6.61 -32.74
N LYS A 47 14.02 -5.68 -32.65
CA LYS A 47 14.43 -5.01 -31.42
C LYS A 47 13.27 -4.38 -30.63
N ASN A 48 12.28 -3.81 -31.32
CA ASN A 48 11.11 -3.21 -30.68
C ASN A 48 10.20 -4.27 -30.02
N VAL A 49 10.09 -5.46 -30.58
CA VAL A 49 9.32 -6.58 -30.02
C VAL A 49 10.07 -7.19 -28.82
N SER A 50 11.37 -7.48 -28.99
CA SER A 50 12.17 -8.02 -27.86
C SER A 50 12.27 -7.02 -26.69
N SER A 51 12.34 -5.72 -26.96
CA SER A 51 12.29 -4.69 -25.92
C SER A 51 10.94 -4.64 -25.20
N LEU A 52 9.83 -4.96 -25.86
CA LEU A 52 8.52 -5.08 -25.21
C LEU A 52 8.49 -6.25 -24.22
N GLY A 53 9.04 -7.42 -24.60
CA GLY A 53 9.21 -8.57 -23.71
C GLY A 53 10.09 -8.22 -22.49
N ALA A 54 11.23 -7.57 -22.72
CA ALA A 54 12.12 -7.13 -21.64
C ALA A 54 11.44 -6.13 -20.68
N LYS A 55 10.58 -5.25 -21.20
CA LYS A 55 9.78 -4.33 -20.37
C LYS A 55 8.82 -5.09 -19.46
N ILE A 56 8.11 -6.09 -19.98
CA ILE A 56 7.17 -6.91 -19.20
C ILE A 56 7.88 -7.64 -18.05
N ILE A 57 9.07 -8.20 -18.30
CA ILE A 57 9.91 -8.81 -17.27
C ILE A 57 10.24 -7.79 -16.19
N LYS A 58 10.73 -6.61 -16.57
CA LYS A 58 11.11 -5.56 -15.64
C LYS A 58 9.91 -5.06 -14.80
N ASP A 59 8.73 -4.99 -15.38
CA ASP A 59 7.52 -4.57 -14.68
C ASP A 59 7.09 -5.64 -13.64
N LYS A 60 7.24 -6.94 -13.96
CA LYS A 60 7.07 -8.02 -12.99
C LYS A 60 8.08 -7.93 -11.84
N GLU A 61 9.37 -7.78 -12.15
CA GLU A 61 10.42 -7.63 -11.13
C GLU A 61 10.16 -6.46 -10.19
N LYS A 62 9.68 -5.34 -10.71
CA LYS A 62 9.29 -4.19 -9.87
C LYS A 62 8.14 -4.53 -8.94
N LEU A 63 7.11 -5.22 -9.42
CA LEU A 63 5.98 -5.65 -8.61
C LEU A 63 6.42 -6.63 -7.51
N ASP A 64 7.24 -7.62 -7.85
CA ASP A 64 7.75 -8.62 -6.91
C ASP A 64 8.61 -7.93 -5.80
N ASN A 65 9.46 -6.99 -6.20
CA ASN A 65 10.26 -6.21 -5.25
C ASN A 65 9.38 -5.33 -4.34
N GLU A 66 8.32 -4.75 -4.88
CA GLU A 66 7.38 -3.95 -4.10
C GLU A 66 6.57 -4.83 -3.11
N LYS A 67 6.07 -5.98 -3.56
CA LYS A 67 5.42 -6.96 -2.67
C LYS A 67 6.36 -7.37 -1.53
N LYS A 68 7.61 -7.68 -1.84
CA LYS A 68 8.63 -8.00 -0.83
C LYS A 68 8.88 -6.87 0.15
N ARG A 69 8.94 -5.62 -0.34
CA ARG A 69 9.14 -4.43 0.51
C ARG A 69 7.96 -4.25 1.48
N ILE A 70 6.73 -4.36 1.00
CA ILE A 70 5.53 -4.25 1.83
C ILE A 70 5.47 -5.42 2.83
N ARG A 71 5.79 -6.64 2.41
CA ARG A 71 5.86 -7.80 3.31
C ARG A 71 6.84 -7.55 4.46
N THR A 72 8.01 -6.98 4.17
CA THR A 72 8.98 -6.63 5.20
C THR A 72 8.43 -5.62 6.22
N MET A 73 7.59 -4.66 5.80
CA MET A 73 6.92 -3.73 6.73
C MET A 73 5.91 -4.47 7.62
N TYR A 74 5.11 -5.36 7.08
CA TYR A 74 4.14 -6.16 7.84
C TYR A 74 4.84 -7.10 8.84
N ASP A 75 5.95 -7.72 8.42
CA ASP A 75 6.74 -8.58 9.28
C ASP A 75 7.45 -7.80 10.39
N PHE A 76 7.85 -6.55 10.12
CA PHE A 76 8.37 -5.65 11.15
C PHE A 76 7.31 -5.38 12.23
N ASP A 77 6.08 -5.06 11.85
CA ASP A 77 5.00 -4.84 12.81
C ASP A 77 4.72 -6.11 13.65
N LYS A 78 4.77 -7.30 13.04
CA LYS A 78 4.65 -8.59 13.76
C LYS A 78 5.82 -8.89 14.69
N SER A 79 6.99 -8.31 14.46
CA SER A 79 8.20 -8.58 15.26
C SER A 79 8.15 -8.05 16.69
N PHE A 80 7.19 -7.19 17.03
CA PHE A 80 7.04 -6.65 18.39
C PHE A 80 6.47 -7.65 19.41
N GLY A 81 6.00 -8.80 19.00
CA GLY A 81 5.51 -9.85 19.88
C GLY A 81 4.46 -10.75 19.24
N ASP A 82 3.98 -11.72 19.98
CA ASP A 82 2.92 -12.66 19.55
C ASP A 82 1.54 -12.02 19.77
N TYR A 83 1.24 -10.98 19.00
CA TYR A 83 -0.03 -10.27 19.03
C TYR A 83 -0.82 -10.56 17.75
N SER A 84 -2.09 -10.92 17.92
CA SER A 84 -3.00 -11.20 16.79
C SER A 84 -3.58 -9.93 16.19
N VAL A 85 -3.71 -8.86 16.98
CA VAL A 85 -4.34 -7.60 16.56
C VAL A 85 -3.45 -6.42 16.93
N ILE A 86 -2.79 -5.86 15.91
CA ILE A 86 -1.89 -4.72 16.05
C ILE A 86 -2.51 -3.50 15.37
N ALA A 87 -2.59 -2.38 16.08
CA ALA A 87 -2.99 -1.09 15.51
C ALA A 87 -1.77 -0.18 15.35
N GLY A 88 -1.68 0.50 14.21
CA GLY A 88 -0.81 1.65 14.03
C GLY A 88 -1.60 2.94 14.27
N VAL A 89 -1.01 3.93 14.93
CA VAL A 89 -1.61 5.26 15.14
C VAL A 89 -0.60 6.36 14.86
N ASP A 90 -1.05 7.41 14.17
CA ASP A 90 -0.23 8.58 13.85
C ASP A 90 -1.09 9.85 13.81
N GLU A 91 -0.46 11.03 13.90
CA GLU A 91 -1.14 12.32 13.84
C GLU A 91 -0.70 13.20 12.68
N VAL A 92 -1.57 14.12 12.32
CA VAL A 92 -1.31 15.24 11.42
C VAL A 92 -1.86 16.54 12.01
N GLY A 93 -1.18 17.66 11.73
CA GLY A 93 -1.62 18.98 12.22
C GLY A 93 -0.90 19.49 13.47
N ARG A 94 0.10 18.76 14.00
CA ARG A 94 0.89 19.18 15.17
C ARG A 94 1.88 20.32 14.87
N GLY A 95 2.40 20.39 13.64
CA GLY A 95 3.40 21.39 13.23
C GLY A 95 2.86 22.74 12.76
N PRO A 96 1.69 22.84 12.09
CA PRO A 96 1.12 24.11 11.65
C PRO A 96 0.76 25.03 12.83
N LEU A 97 0.87 26.36 12.57
CA LEU A 97 0.54 27.40 13.58
C LEU A 97 -0.97 27.50 13.87
N ALA A 98 -1.81 27.04 12.95
CA ALA A 98 -3.27 27.07 13.06
C ALA A 98 -3.90 25.86 12.36
N GLY A 99 -5.10 25.49 12.79
CA GLY A 99 -5.85 24.37 12.25
C GLY A 99 -6.07 23.27 13.29
N PRO A 100 -6.83 22.23 12.93
CA PRO A 100 -7.08 21.10 13.81
C PRO A 100 -5.86 20.17 13.89
N ILE A 101 -5.79 19.40 14.98
CA ILE A 101 -4.95 18.19 15.03
C ILE A 101 -5.83 16.97 14.82
N VAL A 102 -5.36 16.02 14.03
CA VAL A 102 -6.12 14.82 13.66
C VAL A 102 -5.23 13.60 13.84
N SER A 103 -5.77 12.51 14.39
CA SER A 103 -5.10 11.21 14.39
C SER A 103 -5.96 10.15 13.72
N CYS A 104 -5.30 9.10 13.25
CA CYS A 104 -5.96 7.91 12.72
C CYS A 104 -5.30 6.67 13.31
N ALA A 105 -6.10 5.78 13.92
CA ALA A 105 -5.68 4.43 14.28
C ALA A 105 -6.20 3.46 13.22
N VAL A 106 -5.35 2.50 12.80
CA VAL A 106 -5.66 1.52 11.74
C VAL A 106 -5.20 0.14 12.16
N ILE A 107 -6.02 -0.87 11.92
CA ILE A 107 -5.67 -2.29 12.03
C ILE A 107 -5.70 -2.89 10.64
N LEU A 108 -4.57 -3.40 10.17
CA LEU A 108 -4.46 -4.14 8.92
C LEU A 108 -4.39 -5.66 9.20
N ASP A 109 -4.79 -6.48 8.23
CA ASP A 109 -4.49 -7.90 8.26
C ASP A 109 -3.02 -8.13 7.91
N LEU A 110 -2.17 -8.28 8.92
CA LEU A 110 -0.74 -8.51 8.75
C LEU A 110 -0.41 -9.91 8.19
N ASN A 111 -1.41 -10.83 8.13
CA ASN A 111 -1.29 -12.14 7.52
C ASN A 111 -1.88 -12.21 6.11
N ALA A 112 -2.30 -11.07 5.55
CA ALA A 112 -2.82 -10.97 4.19
C ALA A 112 -1.89 -11.65 3.18
N ILE A 113 -2.45 -12.36 2.21
CA ILE A 113 -1.70 -12.95 1.10
C ILE A 113 -1.15 -11.85 0.17
N ASP A 114 -0.20 -12.21 -0.69
CA ASP A 114 0.51 -11.22 -1.53
C ASP A 114 -0.39 -10.39 -2.45
N ASP A 115 -1.52 -10.92 -2.87
CA ASP A 115 -2.47 -10.21 -3.73
C ASP A 115 -3.37 -9.23 -2.95
N ASP A 116 -3.45 -9.40 -1.62
CA ASP A 116 -4.20 -8.52 -0.73
C ASP A 116 -3.34 -7.43 -0.08
N LEU A 117 -2.03 -7.45 -0.29
CA LEU A 117 -1.14 -6.40 0.22
C LEU A 117 -1.55 -5.02 -0.31
N ILE A 118 -1.42 -4.01 0.55
CA ILE A 118 -1.57 -2.61 0.14
C ILE A 118 -0.23 -2.12 -0.38
N LEU A 119 -0.08 -2.14 -1.70
CA LEU A 119 1.16 -1.72 -2.36
C LEU A 119 1.34 -0.19 -2.28
N GLU A 120 2.58 0.25 -2.48
CA GLU A 120 2.99 1.66 -2.50
C GLU A 120 2.83 2.41 -1.16
N LEU A 121 2.52 1.70 -0.05
CA LEU A 121 2.59 2.28 1.28
C LEU A 121 4.00 2.81 1.54
N ASN A 122 4.10 4.03 2.05
CA ASN A 122 5.36 4.66 2.42
C ASN A 122 5.10 5.78 3.43
N ASP A 123 6.16 6.34 3.99
CA ASP A 123 6.12 7.58 4.76
C ASP A 123 5.31 8.65 4.00
N SER A 124 4.32 9.24 4.66
CA SER A 124 3.41 10.22 4.04
C SER A 124 4.12 11.41 3.42
N LYS A 125 5.30 11.77 3.94
CA LYS A 125 6.14 12.85 3.44
C LYS A 125 6.88 12.51 2.14
N LYS A 126 6.98 11.20 1.79
CA LYS A 126 7.66 10.69 0.59
C LYS A 126 6.75 10.45 -0.58
N ILE A 127 5.43 10.56 -0.41
CA ILE A 127 4.43 10.34 -1.45
C ILE A 127 3.65 11.61 -1.74
N SER A 128 3.20 11.77 -3.00
CA SER A 128 2.41 12.93 -3.41
C SER A 128 1.03 12.96 -2.75
N GLU A 129 0.41 14.14 -2.66
CA GLU A 129 -0.94 14.33 -2.14
C GLU A 129 -1.95 13.41 -2.85
N LYS A 130 -1.95 13.43 -4.19
CA LYS A 130 -2.80 12.54 -4.99
C LYS A 130 -2.64 11.08 -4.61
N LYS A 131 -1.38 10.61 -4.39
CA LYS A 131 -1.13 9.23 -4.00
C LYS A 131 -1.62 8.93 -2.58
N ARG A 132 -1.51 9.89 -1.65
CA ARG A 132 -2.08 9.75 -0.30
C ARG A 132 -3.60 9.58 -0.34
N GLU A 133 -4.29 10.35 -1.18
CA GLU A 133 -5.74 10.24 -1.38
C GLU A 133 -6.12 8.86 -1.94
N GLU A 134 -5.45 8.40 -3.00
CA GLU A 134 -5.65 7.06 -3.58
C GLU A 134 -5.45 5.96 -2.54
N LEU A 135 -4.34 6.01 -1.80
CA LEU A 135 -4.03 5.03 -0.75
C LEU A 135 -5.03 5.09 0.40
N SER A 136 -5.54 6.27 0.77
CA SER A 136 -6.52 6.41 1.85
C SER A 136 -7.82 5.66 1.54
N ILE A 137 -8.23 5.59 0.28
CA ILE A 137 -9.41 4.83 -0.16
C ILE A 137 -9.12 3.34 0.00
N ILE A 138 -7.99 2.87 -0.53
CA ILE A 138 -7.60 1.46 -0.48
C ILE A 138 -7.43 0.98 0.98
N ILE A 139 -6.80 1.80 1.84
CA ILE A 139 -6.64 1.48 3.27
C ILE A 139 -8.00 1.34 3.94
N LYS A 140 -8.93 2.26 3.71
CA LYS A 140 -10.28 2.21 4.31
C LYS A 140 -11.07 0.98 3.87
N GLU A 141 -10.87 0.51 2.64
CA GLU A 141 -11.51 -0.69 2.10
C GLU A 141 -10.90 -1.98 2.65
N LYS A 142 -9.56 -2.03 2.81
CA LYS A 142 -8.82 -3.24 3.22
C LYS A 142 -8.58 -3.34 4.72
N ALA A 143 -8.66 -2.26 5.47
CA ALA A 143 -8.43 -2.27 6.91
C ALA A 143 -9.50 -3.10 7.64
N LEU A 144 -9.08 -3.93 8.59
CA LEU A 144 -9.98 -4.63 9.49
C LEU A 144 -10.78 -3.67 10.37
N ALA A 145 -10.13 -2.58 10.80
CA ALA A 145 -10.75 -1.46 11.48
C ALA A 145 -9.92 -0.19 11.30
N TYR A 146 -10.56 0.97 11.31
CA TYR A 146 -9.90 2.25 11.46
C TYR A 146 -10.79 3.23 12.21
N LYS A 147 -10.17 4.23 12.85
CA LYS A 147 -10.86 5.32 13.54
C LYS A 147 -10.07 6.61 13.42
N ILE A 148 -10.77 7.68 13.06
CA ILE A 148 -10.23 9.03 13.03
C ILE A 148 -10.77 9.80 14.23
N ALA A 149 -9.89 10.53 14.92
CA ALA A 149 -10.22 11.47 15.99
C ALA A 149 -9.55 12.82 15.70
N TYR A 150 -10.15 13.90 16.18
CA TYR A 150 -9.59 15.24 15.97
C TYR A 150 -9.91 16.18 17.13
N ARG A 151 -9.13 17.25 17.24
CA ARG A 151 -9.43 18.43 18.06
C ARG A 151 -9.32 19.68 17.21
N THR A 152 -10.25 20.60 17.45
CA THR A 152 -10.30 21.88 16.75
C THR A 152 -9.20 22.82 17.25
N SER A 153 -8.88 23.87 16.50
CA SER A 153 -7.96 24.92 16.94
C SER A 153 -8.39 25.56 18.26
N LYS A 154 -9.69 25.75 18.48
CA LYS A 154 -10.22 26.29 19.74
C LYS A 154 -9.93 25.38 20.93
N GLU A 155 -10.11 24.07 20.80
CA GLU A 155 -9.76 23.11 21.86
C GLU A 155 -8.25 23.08 22.14
N ILE A 156 -7.43 23.27 21.08
CA ILE A 156 -5.98 23.37 21.22
C ILE A 156 -5.60 24.63 22.00
N ASP A 157 -6.23 25.76 21.72
CA ASP A 157 -6.00 27.03 22.43
C ASP A 157 -6.41 26.92 23.91
N GLU A 158 -7.48 26.18 24.20
CA GLU A 158 -7.98 25.99 25.58
C GLU A 158 -7.15 24.99 26.40
N LYS A 159 -6.73 23.86 25.79
CA LYS A 159 -6.13 22.72 26.53
C LYS A 159 -4.62 22.57 26.28
N GLY A 160 -4.11 23.15 25.19
CA GLY A 160 -2.75 22.96 24.72
C GLY A 160 -2.60 21.73 23.81
N ILE A 161 -1.69 21.85 22.85
CA ILE A 161 -1.46 20.84 21.79
C ILE A 161 -1.06 19.46 22.36
N GLY A 162 -0.29 19.40 23.45
CA GLY A 162 0.15 18.13 24.05
C GLY A 162 -1.01 17.33 24.65
N VAL A 163 -1.97 18.01 25.30
CA VAL A 163 -3.18 17.37 25.85
C VAL A 163 -4.06 16.88 24.70
N CYS A 164 -4.33 17.74 23.72
CA CYS A 164 -5.14 17.39 22.55
C CYS A 164 -4.54 16.20 21.76
N ASN A 165 -3.22 16.17 21.59
CA ASN A 165 -2.54 15.05 20.93
C ASN A 165 -2.78 13.73 21.67
N ASN A 166 -2.62 13.71 22.99
CA ASN A 166 -2.88 12.50 23.78
C ASN A 166 -4.35 12.08 23.72
N GLU A 167 -5.28 13.05 23.83
CA GLU A 167 -6.72 12.77 23.76
C GLU A 167 -7.13 12.15 22.42
N ILE A 168 -6.64 12.65 21.27
CA ILE A 168 -7.00 12.10 19.97
C ILE A 168 -6.41 10.70 19.73
N PHE A 169 -5.23 10.41 20.26
CA PHE A 169 -4.66 9.07 20.20
C PHE A 169 -5.48 8.08 21.01
N LEU A 170 -5.81 8.43 22.26
CA LEU A 170 -6.67 7.61 23.11
C LEU A 170 -8.04 7.37 22.45
N GLU A 171 -8.67 8.43 21.94
CA GLU A 171 -9.97 8.34 21.29
C GLU A 171 -9.90 7.45 20.03
N ALA A 172 -8.91 7.63 19.18
CA ALA A 172 -8.75 6.85 17.97
C ALA A 172 -8.56 5.35 18.30
N CYS A 173 -7.68 5.02 19.25
CA CYS A 173 -7.40 3.64 19.61
C CYS A 173 -8.56 2.96 20.34
N ASN A 174 -9.16 3.64 21.33
CA ASN A 174 -10.22 3.08 22.15
C ASN A 174 -11.58 2.97 21.41
N SER A 175 -11.76 3.73 20.33
CA SER A 175 -12.98 3.71 19.52
C SER A 175 -12.88 2.84 18.28
N LEU A 176 -11.82 2.05 18.12
CA LEU A 176 -11.72 1.03 17.09
C LEU A 176 -12.82 -0.03 17.30
N LYS A 177 -13.40 -0.53 16.20
CA LYS A 177 -14.41 -1.61 16.27
C LYS A 177 -13.82 -2.93 16.76
N ILE A 178 -12.52 -3.12 16.58
CA ILE A 178 -11.75 -4.29 17.04
C ILE A 178 -10.75 -3.75 18.06
N LYS A 179 -10.72 -4.32 19.27
CA LYS A 179 -9.76 -3.90 20.30
C LYS A 179 -8.36 -4.41 19.92
N PRO A 180 -7.35 -3.52 19.77
CA PRO A 180 -5.99 -3.96 19.53
C PRO A 180 -5.37 -4.56 20.80
N GLU A 181 -4.49 -5.53 20.62
CA GLU A 181 -3.65 -6.11 21.68
C GLU A 181 -2.34 -5.33 21.82
N LEU A 182 -1.89 -4.69 20.74
CA LEU A 182 -0.74 -3.81 20.70
C LEU A 182 -1.06 -2.56 19.86
N VAL A 183 -0.59 -1.40 20.34
CA VAL A 183 -0.64 -0.14 19.58
C VAL A 183 0.78 0.33 19.30
N LEU A 184 1.09 0.56 18.04
CA LEU A 184 2.36 1.13 17.58
C LEU A 184 2.16 2.61 17.23
N SER A 185 3.03 3.47 17.76
CA SER A 185 3.10 4.90 17.42
C SER A 185 4.55 5.33 17.20
N ASP A 186 4.77 6.35 16.38
CA ASP A 186 6.11 6.86 16.13
C ASP A 186 6.60 7.77 17.29
N GLY A 187 7.52 7.26 18.09
CA GLY A 187 8.27 8.03 19.09
C GLY A 187 7.44 8.67 20.20
N TYR A 188 6.16 8.32 20.37
CA TYR A 188 5.27 8.90 21.38
C TYR A 188 4.55 7.83 22.20
N ALA A 189 4.85 7.79 23.50
CA ALA A 189 4.10 6.94 24.41
C ALA A 189 2.74 7.60 24.74
N VAL A 190 1.65 6.96 24.34
CA VAL A 190 0.29 7.44 24.59
C VAL A 190 -0.09 7.11 26.04
N LYS A 191 -0.20 8.15 26.90
CA LYS A 191 -0.57 7.96 28.29
C LYS A 191 -2.01 7.47 28.40
N GLY A 192 -2.24 6.36 29.12
CA GLY A 192 -3.57 5.78 29.34
C GLY A 192 -4.01 4.73 28.32
N LEU A 193 -3.14 4.31 27.40
CA LEU A 193 -3.27 3.04 26.67
C LEU A 193 -2.61 1.96 27.55
N GLU A 194 -3.42 1.06 28.10
CA GLU A 194 -3.02 -0.14 28.85
C GLU A 194 -3.18 -1.38 27.95
#